data_92c056c4b1c8fe81c3821519b2e7f4b3
#
_entry.id   92c056c4b1c8fe81c3821519b2e7f4b3
#
_cell.length_a   1.000
_cell.length_b   1.000
_cell.length_c   1.000
_cell.angle_alpha   90.00
_cell.angle_beta   90.00
_cell.angle_gamma   90.00
#
_symmetry.space_group_name_H-M   'P 1'
#
loop_
_entity.id
_entity.type
_entity.pdbx_description
1 polymer ?
#
loop_
_entity_poly.entity_id
_entity_poly.type
_entity_poly.pdbx_seq_one_letter_code
_entity_poly.pdbx_strand_id
1 'polypeptide(L)'
;MGVPAAQVPVGGSATVKDPASGDAVYIVQPSAGKYAGLSSVCTHSGCAVNPPKDGQLYCPCHGSKFDAATGAVINGPATKPLPTYAVTKNGEQLELGPQKGA
;
A
#
# COMPACT_ATOMS: atom_id res chain seq x y z
N MET A 1 4.19 3.74 -13.95
CA MET A 1 5.34 3.81 -13.04
C MET A 1 5.54 2.45 -12.38
N GLY A 2 6.77 1.99 -12.25
CA GLY A 2 7.02 0.66 -11.74
C GLY A 2 8.30 0.56 -10.95
N VAL A 3 8.49 -0.59 -10.34
CA VAL A 3 9.71 -0.95 -9.64
C VAL A 3 10.11 -2.35 -10.04
N PRO A 4 11.40 -2.70 -9.95
CA PRO A 4 11.81 -4.09 -10.15
C PRO A 4 11.14 -4.99 -9.11
N ALA A 5 10.64 -6.14 -9.57
CA ALA A 5 9.98 -7.10 -8.66
C ALA A 5 10.93 -7.58 -7.57
N ALA A 6 12.23 -7.59 -7.84
CA ALA A 6 13.24 -8.00 -6.86
C ALA A 6 13.29 -7.06 -5.64
N GLN A 7 12.78 -5.84 -5.76
CA GLN A 7 12.72 -4.91 -4.63
C GLN A 7 11.56 -5.17 -3.69
N VAL A 8 10.64 -6.06 -4.06
CA VAL A 8 9.47 -6.40 -3.25
C VAL A 8 9.46 -7.91 -3.02
N PRO A 9 10.31 -8.42 -2.14
CA PRO A 9 10.27 -9.84 -1.79
C PRO A 9 8.99 -10.16 -1.01
N VAL A 10 8.72 -11.46 -0.84
CA VAL A 10 7.58 -11.89 -0.03
C VAL A 10 7.71 -11.30 1.37
N GLY A 11 6.65 -10.63 1.83
CA GLY A 11 6.67 -9.92 3.10
C GLY A 11 7.36 -8.56 3.07
N GLY A 12 7.91 -8.16 1.91
CA GLY A 12 8.58 -6.88 1.74
C GLY A 12 7.70 -5.83 1.11
N SER A 13 8.28 -4.65 0.92
CA SER A 13 7.57 -3.53 0.30
C SER A 13 8.53 -2.60 -0.42
N ALA A 14 7.99 -1.83 -1.35
CA ALA A 14 8.69 -0.71 -1.98
C ALA A 14 7.76 0.49 -2.01
N THR A 15 8.33 1.68 -2.05
CA THR A 15 7.57 2.91 -2.11
C THR A 15 7.72 3.53 -3.49
N VAL A 16 6.58 3.86 -4.11
CA VAL A 16 6.55 4.59 -5.37
C VAL A 16 5.63 5.79 -5.20
N LYS A 17 5.66 6.70 -6.16
CA LYS A 17 4.81 7.88 -6.12
C LYS A 17 3.69 7.73 -7.14
N ASP A 18 2.45 8.01 -6.73
CA ASP A 18 1.33 8.09 -7.66
C ASP A 18 1.49 9.33 -8.53
N PRO A 19 1.64 9.19 -9.85
CA PRO A 19 1.84 10.37 -10.70
C PRO A 19 0.61 11.28 -10.76
N ALA A 20 -0.56 10.78 -10.45
CA ALA A 20 -1.79 11.59 -10.49
C ALA A 20 -1.92 12.49 -9.25
N SER A 21 -1.55 11.98 -8.07
CA SER A 21 -1.73 12.71 -6.81
C SER A 21 -0.42 13.20 -6.21
N GLY A 22 0.70 12.59 -6.57
CA GLY A 22 1.99 12.88 -5.95
C GLY A 22 2.19 12.20 -4.60
N ASP A 23 1.21 11.45 -4.12
CA ASP A 23 1.31 10.75 -2.85
C ASP A 23 2.10 9.46 -2.97
N ALA A 24 2.74 9.05 -1.89
CA ALA A 24 3.45 7.78 -1.87
C ALA A 24 2.47 6.61 -1.86
N VAL A 25 2.85 5.54 -2.54
CA VAL A 25 2.10 4.29 -2.61
C VAL A 25 3.04 3.17 -2.22
N TYR A 26 2.58 2.29 -1.34
CA TYR A 26 3.36 1.13 -0.96
C TYR A 26 2.98 -0.05 -1.81
N ILE A 27 3.96 -0.67 -2.46
CA ILE A 27 3.77 -1.92 -3.19
C ILE A 27 4.26 -3.04 -2.29
N VAL A 28 3.42 -4.03 -2.05
CA VAL A 28 3.70 -5.14 -1.14
C VAL A 28 3.54 -6.47 -1.87
N GLN A 29 4.19 -7.49 -1.35
CA GLN A 29 4.00 -8.87 -1.79
C GLN A 29 3.63 -9.71 -0.55
N PRO A 30 2.32 -9.78 -0.21
CA PRO A 30 1.91 -10.52 0.99
C PRO A 30 2.11 -12.03 0.89
N SER A 31 2.09 -12.56 -0.31
CA SER A 31 2.42 -13.97 -0.55
C SER A 31 3.07 -14.08 -1.93
N ALA A 32 3.73 -15.21 -2.18
CA ALA A 32 4.51 -15.40 -3.40
C ALA A 32 3.65 -15.18 -4.65
N GLY A 33 4.08 -14.27 -5.52
CA GLY A 33 3.41 -13.95 -6.77
C GLY A 33 2.19 -13.05 -6.63
N LYS A 34 1.84 -12.63 -5.42
CA LYS A 34 0.68 -11.76 -5.18
C LYS A 34 1.16 -10.39 -4.74
N TYR A 35 0.82 -9.37 -5.50
CA TYR A 35 1.24 -7.99 -5.26
C TYR A 35 0.04 -7.11 -5.07
N ALA A 36 0.19 -6.09 -4.22
CA ALA A 36 -0.85 -5.09 -3.99
C ALA A 36 -0.21 -3.72 -3.83
N GLY A 37 -0.94 -2.70 -4.24
CA GLY A 37 -0.56 -1.31 -3.98
C GLY A 37 -1.52 -0.71 -2.97
N LEU A 38 -0.98 0.07 -2.03
CA LEU A 38 -1.76 0.67 -0.96
C LEU A 38 -1.40 2.15 -0.84
N SER A 39 -2.43 3.00 -0.74
CA SER A 39 -2.21 4.42 -0.51
C SER A 39 -1.51 4.63 0.83
N SER A 40 -0.64 5.63 0.89
CA SER A 40 -0.01 6.03 2.15
C SER A 40 -0.82 7.07 2.92
N VAL A 41 -1.99 7.46 2.42
CA VAL A 41 -2.80 8.49 3.05
C VAL A 41 -3.85 7.85 3.93
N CYS A 42 -3.79 8.12 5.24
CA CYS A 42 -4.76 7.59 6.20
C CYS A 42 -6.15 8.12 5.90
N THR A 43 -7.13 7.21 5.82
CA THR A 43 -8.51 7.58 5.49
C THR A 43 -9.21 8.34 6.61
N HIS A 44 -8.70 8.28 7.84
CA HIS A 44 -9.27 9.01 8.97
C HIS A 44 -8.82 10.47 9.00
N SER A 45 -7.52 10.70 8.86
CA SER A 45 -6.96 12.04 9.16
C SER A 45 -6.17 12.65 8.01
N GLY A 46 -5.94 11.92 6.93
CA GLY A 46 -5.10 12.39 5.84
C GLY A 46 -3.60 12.36 6.15
N CYS A 47 -3.21 11.87 7.32
CA CYS A 47 -1.80 11.71 7.65
C CYS A 47 -1.18 10.58 6.85
N ALA A 48 0.14 10.65 6.64
CA ALA A 48 0.85 9.55 6.02
C ALA A 48 0.95 8.36 6.97
N VAL A 49 0.58 7.17 6.50
CA VAL A 49 0.81 5.94 7.26
C VAL A 49 2.28 5.52 7.11
N ASN A 50 2.79 4.83 8.12
CA ASN A 50 4.15 4.30 8.06
C ASN A 50 4.25 3.16 7.05
N PRO A 51 5.45 2.88 6.52
CA PRO A 51 5.64 1.73 5.64
C PRO A 51 5.19 0.42 6.31
N PRO A 52 4.78 -0.58 5.51
CA PRO A 52 4.29 -1.83 6.06
C PRO A 52 5.30 -2.49 7.00
N LYS A 53 4.81 -2.99 8.12
CA LYS A 53 5.61 -3.73 9.08
C LYS A 53 4.74 -4.82 9.69
N ASP A 54 5.25 -6.04 9.69
CA ASP A 54 4.52 -7.18 10.25
C ASP A 54 3.12 -7.37 9.66
N GLY A 55 2.99 -7.08 8.36
CA GLY A 55 1.72 -7.23 7.66
C GLY A 55 0.70 -6.13 7.92
N GLN A 56 1.12 -5.02 8.53
CA GLN A 56 0.22 -3.93 8.90
C GLN A 56 0.80 -2.57 8.52
N LEU A 57 -0.09 -1.61 8.29
CA LEU A 57 0.23 -0.21 8.10
C LEU A 57 -0.30 0.57 9.29
N TYR A 58 0.54 1.36 9.92
CA TYR A 58 0.20 2.11 11.11
C TYR A 58 0.17 3.60 10.81
N CYS A 59 -0.95 4.27 11.17
CA CYS A 59 -1.05 5.71 11.09
C CYS A 59 -0.67 6.32 12.44
N PRO A 60 0.43 7.06 12.54
CA PRO A 60 0.90 7.58 13.84
C PRO A 60 0.04 8.71 14.39
N CYS A 61 -0.82 9.33 13.59
CA CYS A 61 -1.61 10.47 14.05
C CYS A 61 -2.60 10.08 15.14
N HIS A 62 -3.33 8.96 14.96
CA HIS A 62 -4.36 8.55 15.90
C HIS A 62 -4.36 7.04 16.17
N GLY A 63 -3.37 6.32 15.67
CA GLY A 63 -3.21 4.90 15.95
C GLY A 63 -4.01 3.96 15.07
N SER A 64 -4.59 4.44 13.96
CA SER A 64 -5.29 3.57 13.02
C SER A 64 -4.33 2.53 12.43
N LYS A 65 -4.83 1.31 12.24
CA LYS A 65 -4.06 0.23 11.63
C LYS A 65 -4.82 -0.37 10.46
N PHE A 66 -4.08 -0.72 9.43
CA PHE A 66 -4.65 -1.28 8.20
C PHE A 66 -3.89 -2.55 7.82
N ASP A 67 -4.62 -3.47 7.19
CA ASP A 67 -4.00 -4.71 6.68
C ASP A 67 -3.14 -4.39 5.46
N ALA A 68 -1.90 -4.87 5.47
CA ALA A 68 -0.96 -4.59 4.38
C ALA A 68 -1.28 -5.38 3.10
N ALA A 69 -2.11 -6.40 3.17
CA ALA A 69 -2.50 -7.17 1.98
C ALA A 69 -3.73 -6.58 1.28
N THR A 70 -4.67 -6.02 2.05
CA THR A 70 -5.98 -5.61 1.53
C THR A 70 -6.33 -4.15 1.78
N GLY A 71 -5.63 -3.48 2.69
CA GLY A 71 -5.98 -2.13 3.12
C GLY A 71 -7.13 -2.07 4.10
N ALA A 72 -7.68 -3.21 4.50
CA ALA A 72 -8.81 -3.25 5.43
C ALA A 72 -8.44 -2.64 6.79
N VAL A 73 -9.40 -1.99 7.43
CA VAL A 73 -9.19 -1.42 8.77
C VAL A 73 -9.04 -2.56 9.78
N ILE A 74 -7.92 -2.56 10.50
CA ILE A 74 -7.69 -3.50 11.61
C ILE A 74 -8.09 -2.84 12.91
N ASN A 75 -7.72 -1.56 13.07
CA ASN A 75 -8.00 -0.82 14.30
C ASN A 75 -8.34 0.62 13.96
N GLY A 76 -9.40 1.15 14.62
CA GLY A 76 -9.83 2.53 14.47
C GLY A 76 -8.85 3.53 15.05
N PRO A 77 -9.12 4.81 14.91
CA PRO A 77 -10.42 5.41 14.56
C PRO A 77 -10.80 5.43 13.08
N ALA A 78 -9.94 5.01 12.16
CA ALA A 78 -10.34 4.92 10.76
C ALA A 78 -11.50 3.95 10.57
N THR A 79 -12.45 4.33 9.72
CA THR A 79 -13.63 3.49 9.42
C THR A 79 -13.65 3.02 7.98
N LYS A 80 -12.80 3.55 7.13
CA LYS A 80 -12.71 3.18 5.72
C LYS A 80 -11.38 2.52 5.44
N PRO A 81 -11.34 1.48 4.58
CA PRO A 81 -10.08 0.87 4.18
C PRO A 81 -9.20 1.86 3.41
N LEU A 82 -7.91 1.59 3.39
CA LEU A 82 -7.00 2.36 2.55
C LEU A 82 -7.34 2.12 1.07
N PRO A 83 -7.29 3.16 0.24
CA PRO A 83 -7.39 2.95 -1.21
C PRO A 83 -6.29 2.01 -1.69
N THR A 84 -6.64 1.14 -2.62
CA THR A 84 -5.70 0.20 -3.19
C THR A 84 -5.42 0.55 -4.64
N TYR A 85 -4.32 0.03 -5.16
CA TYR A 85 -3.93 0.19 -6.55
C TYR A 85 -3.73 -1.19 -7.16
N ALA A 86 -4.09 -1.33 -8.42
CA ALA A 86 -3.75 -2.55 -9.15
C ALA A 86 -2.24 -2.59 -9.36
N VAL A 87 -1.63 -3.74 -9.13
CA VAL A 87 -0.22 -3.95 -9.42
C VAL A 87 -0.10 -5.12 -10.38
N THR A 88 0.54 -4.88 -11.51
CA THR A 88 0.73 -5.89 -12.55
C THR A 88 2.22 -6.21 -12.65
N LYS A 89 2.54 -7.50 -12.65
CA LYS A 89 3.89 -7.95 -12.90
C LYS A 89 4.07 -8.16 -14.40
N ASN A 90 5.03 -7.44 -14.98
CA ASN A 90 5.35 -7.54 -16.40
C ASN A 90 6.83 -7.90 -16.51
N GLY A 91 7.11 -9.17 -16.74
CA GLY A 91 8.48 -9.67 -16.69
C GLY A 91 9.03 -9.53 -15.27
N GLU A 92 10.12 -8.80 -15.12
CA GLU A 92 10.74 -8.56 -13.80
C GLU A 92 10.37 -7.19 -13.22
N GLN A 93 9.38 -6.51 -13.82
CA GLN A 93 8.92 -5.20 -13.37
C GLN A 93 7.53 -5.31 -12.78
N LEU A 94 7.29 -4.52 -11.73
CA LEU A 94 5.95 -4.34 -11.18
C LEU A 94 5.46 -2.97 -11.63
N GLU A 95 4.25 -2.93 -12.16
CA GLU A 95 3.66 -1.68 -12.66
C GLU A 95 2.43 -1.31 -11.86
N LEU A 96 2.41 -0.04 -11.45
CA LEU A 96 1.29 0.50 -10.69
C LEU A 96 0.18 0.90 -11.65
N GLY A 97 -0.99 0.31 -11.46
CA GLY A 97 -2.19 0.67 -12.19
C GLY A 97 -2.95 1.80 -11.51
N PRO A 98 -4.19 2.06 -11.96
CA PRO A 98 -5.00 3.12 -11.38
C PRO A 98 -5.45 2.79 -9.96
N GLN A 99 -5.71 3.83 -9.18
CA GLN A 99 -6.27 3.68 -7.85
C GLN A 99 -7.66 3.06 -7.96
N LYS A 100 -7.91 2.05 -7.15
CA LYS A 100 -9.25 1.53 -6.94
C LYS A 100 -9.86 2.26 -5.76
N GLY A 101 -11.16 2.50 -5.82
CA GLY A 101 -11.85 3.25 -4.81
C GLY A 101 -11.63 2.71 -3.40
N ALA A 102 -11.86 3.55 -2.42
CA ALA A 102 -11.76 3.20 -1.02
C ALA A 102 -13.15 3.07 -0.43
#